data_511e03bd741b5bd3dbfe65c3d8f40985
#
_entry.id   511e03bd741b5bd3dbfe65c3d8f40985
#
_cell.length_a   1.000
_cell.length_b   1.000
_cell.length_c   1.000
_cell.angle_alpha   90.00
_cell.angle_beta   90.00
_cell.angle_gamma   90.00
#
_symmetry.space_group_name_H-M   'P 1'
#
loop_
_entity.id
_entity.type
_entity.pdbx_description
1 polymer ?
#
loop_
_entity_poly.entity_id
_entity_poly.type
_entity_poly.pdbx_seq_one_letter_code
_entity_poly.pdbx_strand_id
1 'polypeptide(L)'
;MKFQVTIVSGKIIFPKGFEKYVAKQKDNRFTLEIKKYEDTRTIQQNKSIHKYCNDTAKSLNENGITAHQIFDVSVESFWTMEMIKEMWRKVQKAMYGTKSTTKVKKTKQIDEIHRTLHRVFAERSGGLVDIPFPDKHGS
;
A
#
# COMPACT_ATOMS: atom_id res chain seq x y z
N MET A 1 -2.88 22.03 -9.73
CA MET A 1 -3.97 21.69 -8.80
C MET A 1 -4.89 20.67 -9.44
N LYS A 2 -5.38 19.71 -8.68
CA LYS A 2 -6.27 18.67 -9.20
C LYS A 2 -7.66 18.79 -8.58
N PHE A 3 -8.68 18.64 -9.41
CA PHE A 3 -10.07 18.63 -8.97
C PHE A 3 -10.72 17.32 -9.39
N GLN A 4 -11.56 16.76 -8.52
CA GLN A 4 -12.40 15.64 -8.88
C GLN A 4 -13.71 16.14 -9.48
N VAL A 5 -14.05 15.65 -10.66
CA VAL A 5 -15.28 15.96 -11.34
C VAL A 5 -16.10 14.70 -11.53
N THR A 6 -17.41 14.86 -11.64
CA THR A 6 -18.34 13.77 -11.91
C THR A 6 -19.00 14.01 -13.26
N ILE A 7 -19.12 12.97 -14.07
CA ILE A 7 -19.86 13.04 -15.34
C ILE A 7 -21.17 12.27 -15.16
N VAL A 8 -22.28 12.98 -15.34
CA VAL A 8 -23.62 12.40 -15.26
C VAL A 8 -24.39 12.79 -16.51
N SER A 9 -24.89 11.79 -17.23
CA SER A 9 -25.67 12.02 -18.48
C SER A 9 -24.93 12.92 -19.49
N GLY A 10 -23.62 12.74 -19.63
CA GLY A 10 -22.78 13.52 -20.54
C GLY A 10 -22.44 14.92 -20.07
N LYS A 11 -22.83 15.30 -18.87
CA LYS A 11 -22.53 16.62 -18.29
C LYS A 11 -21.49 16.50 -17.18
N ILE A 12 -20.56 17.47 -17.16
CA ILE A 12 -19.52 17.53 -16.13
C ILE A 12 -20.06 18.34 -14.94
N ILE A 13 -19.95 17.74 -13.75
CA ILE A 13 -20.27 18.41 -12.49
C ILE A 13 -18.95 18.78 -11.82
N PHE A 14 -18.67 20.08 -11.70
CA PHE A 14 -17.47 20.58 -11.05
C PHE A 14 -17.66 20.73 -9.55
N PRO A 15 -16.61 20.49 -8.72
CA PRO A 15 -16.69 20.75 -7.29
C PRO A 15 -16.73 22.25 -7.00
N LYS A 16 -17.24 22.62 -5.83
CA LYS A 16 -17.40 24.03 -5.41
C LYS A 16 -16.12 24.86 -5.46
N GLY A 17 -14.97 24.23 -5.20
CA GLY A 17 -13.68 24.91 -5.21
C GLY A 17 -13.16 25.25 -6.61
N PHE A 18 -13.72 24.64 -7.65
CA PHE A 18 -13.25 24.81 -9.03
C PHE A 18 -13.54 26.22 -9.54
N GLU A 19 -14.74 26.74 -9.34
CA GLU A 19 -15.10 28.09 -9.76
C GLU A 19 -14.27 29.17 -9.07
N LYS A 20 -14.01 29.01 -7.78
CA LYS A 20 -13.13 29.90 -7.01
C LYS A 20 -11.71 29.88 -7.55
N TYR A 21 -11.21 28.71 -7.91
CA TYR A 21 -9.89 28.58 -8.49
C TYR A 21 -9.79 29.27 -9.83
N VAL A 22 -10.76 29.06 -10.72
CA VAL A 22 -10.81 29.70 -12.04
C VAL A 22 -10.90 31.21 -11.92
N ALA A 23 -11.71 31.74 -10.99
CA ALA A 23 -11.87 33.17 -10.79
C ALA A 23 -10.59 33.89 -10.35
N LYS A 24 -9.65 33.15 -9.74
CA LYS A 24 -8.35 33.71 -9.32
C LYS A 24 -7.30 33.71 -10.43
N GLN A 25 -7.57 33.06 -11.54
CA GLN A 25 -6.60 32.99 -12.65
C GLN A 25 -6.66 34.23 -13.50
N LYS A 26 -5.50 34.67 -14.01
CA LYS A 26 -5.42 35.73 -14.99
C LYS A 26 -5.81 35.19 -16.37
N ASP A 27 -6.36 36.07 -17.21
CA ASP A 27 -6.71 35.70 -18.58
C ASP A 27 -5.51 35.12 -19.34
N ASN A 28 -5.65 33.87 -19.77
CA ASN A 28 -4.64 33.15 -20.52
C ASN A 28 -5.26 31.87 -21.10
N ARG A 29 -4.49 31.13 -21.86
CA ARG A 29 -4.86 29.79 -22.30
C ARG A 29 -4.49 28.77 -21.23
N PHE A 30 -5.42 27.88 -20.95
CA PHE A 30 -5.21 26.78 -20.01
C PHE A 30 -5.56 25.45 -20.67
N THR A 31 -4.86 24.39 -20.27
CA THR A 31 -5.19 23.04 -20.69
C THR A 31 -5.95 22.35 -19.58
N LEU A 32 -7.13 21.82 -19.89
CA LEU A 32 -7.91 20.99 -18.99
C LEU A 32 -7.78 19.55 -19.41
N GLU A 33 -7.28 18.69 -18.52
CA GLU A 33 -7.13 17.27 -18.75
C GLU A 33 -8.05 16.49 -17.83
N ILE A 34 -8.84 15.58 -18.39
CA ILE A 34 -9.75 14.72 -17.63
C ILE A 34 -9.25 13.30 -17.70
N LYS A 35 -8.95 12.73 -16.53
CA LYS A 35 -8.53 11.33 -16.39
C LYS A 35 -9.54 10.58 -15.56
N LYS A 36 -9.75 9.29 -15.86
CA LYS A 36 -10.58 8.43 -15.03
C LYS A 36 -10.02 8.40 -13.61
N TYR A 37 -10.90 8.67 -12.64
CA TYR A 37 -10.53 8.54 -11.22
C TYR A 37 -10.21 7.10 -10.89
N GLU A 38 -9.09 6.88 -10.27
CA GLU A 38 -8.68 5.58 -9.75
C GLU A 38 -8.55 5.68 -8.24
N ASP A 39 -9.28 4.80 -7.55
CA ASP A 39 -9.19 4.69 -6.10
C ASP A 39 -7.87 3.98 -5.74
N THR A 40 -6.84 4.78 -5.47
CA THR A 40 -5.52 4.28 -5.10
C THR A 40 -5.34 4.25 -3.59
N ARG A 41 -4.33 3.49 -3.15
CA ARG A 41 -3.96 3.40 -1.76
C ARG A 41 -3.65 4.79 -1.17
N THR A 42 -4.16 5.05 0.02
CA THR A 42 -3.90 6.30 0.73
C THR A 42 -2.47 6.37 1.28
N ILE A 43 -2.00 7.58 1.61
CA ILE A 43 -0.72 7.78 2.29
C ILE A 43 -0.69 7.02 3.62
N GLN A 44 -1.82 7.01 4.33
CA GLN A 44 -1.91 6.31 5.62
C GLN A 44 -1.79 4.79 5.45
N GLN A 45 -2.42 4.21 4.42
CA GLN A 45 -2.28 2.80 4.11
C GLN A 45 -0.83 2.45 3.73
N ASN A 46 -0.15 3.33 3.02
CA ASN A 46 1.27 3.16 2.70
C ASN A 46 2.13 3.14 3.96
N LYS A 47 1.91 4.07 4.88
CA LYS A 47 2.60 4.10 6.17
C LYS A 47 2.34 2.84 6.98
N SER A 48 1.10 2.34 6.97
CA SER A 48 0.74 1.10 7.66
C SER A 48 1.46 -0.12 7.10
N ILE A 49 1.63 -0.23 5.79
CA ILE A 49 2.41 -1.29 5.16
C ILE A 49 3.87 -1.22 5.59
N HIS A 50 4.48 -0.04 5.56
CA HIS A 50 5.86 0.15 6.01
C HIS A 50 6.04 -0.20 7.49
N LYS A 51 5.10 0.21 8.33
CA LYS A 51 5.12 -0.12 9.75
C LYS A 51 5.01 -1.63 9.97
N TYR A 52 4.10 -2.30 9.29
CA TYR A 52 3.97 -3.75 9.35
C TYR A 52 5.27 -4.45 8.96
N CYS A 53 5.90 -4.04 7.86
CA CYS A 53 7.15 -4.64 7.40
C CYS A 53 8.28 -4.44 8.43
N ASN A 54 8.38 -3.24 9.00
CA ASN A 54 9.38 -2.94 10.01
C ASN A 54 9.16 -3.72 11.31
N ASP A 55 7.94 -3.76 11.80
CA ASP A 55 7.59 -4.48 13.03
C ASP A 55 7.78 -5.99 12.87
N THR A 56 7.46 -6.52 11.70
CA THR A 56 7.67 -7.95 11.38
C THR A 56 9.15 -8.29 11.34
N ALA A 57 9.97 -7.48 10.68
CA ALA A 57 11.42 -7.69 10.64
C ALA A 57 12.01 -7.66 12.05
N LYS A 58 11.60 -6.69 12.85
CA LYS A 58 12.06 -6.56 14.24
C LYS A 58 11.65 -7.78 15.08
N SER A 59 10.41 -8.22 14.95
CA SER A 59 9.92 -9.40 15.68
C SER A 59 10.67 -10.69 15.28
N LEU A 60 10.94 -10.88 13.99
CA LEU A 60 11.72 -12.01 13.50
C LEU A 60 13.13 -12.00 14.11
N ASN A 61 13.81 -10.86 14.11
CA ASN A 61 15.14 -10.71 14.68
C ASN A 61 15.14 -10.93 16.19
N GLU A 62 14.18 -10.36 16.90
CA GLU A 62 14.08 -10.52 18.37
C GLU A 62 13.83 -11.96 18.80
N ASN A 63 13.11 -12.74 17.97
CA ASN A 63 12.86 -14.15 18.23
C ASN A 63 13.94 -15.08 17.65
N GLY A 64 15.00 -14.52 17.08
CA GLY A 64 16.11 -15.30 16.53
C GLY A 64 15.75 -16.12 15.30
N ILE A 65 14.72 -15.71 14.57
CA ILE A 65 14.25 -16.41 13.37
C ILE A 65 14.98 -15.89 12.15
N THR A 66 15.71 -16.75 11.47
CA THR A 66 16.49 -16.37 10.29
C THR A 66 15.68 -16.49 9.00
N ALA A 67 16.19 -15.90 7.93
CA ALA A 67 15.57 -16.02 6.62
C ALA A 67 15.46 -17.47 6.16
N HIS A 68 16.42 -18.31 6.53
CA HIS A 68 16.42 -19.75 6.21
C HIS A 68 15.22 -20.49 6.84
N GLN A 69 14.79 -20.10 8.04
CA GLN A 69 13.66 -20.73 8.73
C GLN A 69 12.31 -20.39 8.09
N ILE A 70 12.19 -19.21 7.48
CA ILE A 70 10.96 -18.76 6.82
C ILE A 70 10.96 -19.19 5.34
N PHE A 71 12.08 -19.04 4.68
CA PHE A 71 12.28 -19.44 3.29
C PHE A 71 13.44 -20.40 3.19
N ASP A 72 13.32 -21.38 2.34
CA ASP A 72 14.41 -22.33 2.07
C ASP A 72 15.50 -21.64 1.23
N VAL A 73 16.22 -20.73 1.87
CA VAL A 73 17.37 -20.03 1.27
C VAL A 73 18.63 -20.40 2.02
N SER A 74 19.75 -20.49 1.30
CA SER A 74 21.03 -20.93 1.85
C SER A 74 21.77 -19.86 2.64
N VAL A 75 21.28 -18.63 2.66
CA VAL A 75 21.93 -17.49 3.31
C VAL A 75 21.19 -17.12 4.58
N GLU A 76 21.91 -17.18 5.71
CA GLU A 76 21.40 -16.64 6.97
C GLU A 76 21.73 -15.16 7.08
N SER A 77 20.69 -14.36 7.30
CA SER A 77 20.84 -12.94 7.53
C SER A 77 19.77 -12.44 8.47
N PHE A 78 20.01 -11.31 9.10
CA PHE A 78 18.96 -10.60 9.85
C PHE A 78 17.94 -10.05 8.88
N TRP A 79 16.72 -9.95 9.35
CA TRP A 79 15.63 -9.37 8.59
C TRP A 79 15.71 -7.84 8.61
N THR A 80 15.37 -7.24 7.47
CA THR A 80 15.21 -5.81 7.35
C THR A 80 13.79 -5.50 6.87
N MET A 81 13.35 -4.27 7.07
CA MET A 81 12.06 -3.82 6.54
C MET A 81 11.98 -4.02 5.02
N GLU A 82 13.08 -3.75 4.31
CA GLU A 82 13.14 -3.88 2.84
C GLU A 82 12.94 -5.32 2.37
N MET A 83 13.47 -6.30 3.10
CA MET A 83 13.26 -7.71 2.80
C MET A 83 11.78 -8.09 2.90
N ILE A 84 11.12 -7.67 3.97
CA ILE A 84 9.67 -7.91 4.16
C ILE A 84 8.85 -7.18 3.09
N LYS A 85 9.22 -5.95 2.79
CA LYS A 85 8.58 -5.16 1.74
C LYS A 85 8.69 -5.80 0.36
N GLU A 86 9.84 -6.40 0.05
CA GLU A 86 10.04 -7.13 -1.20
C GLU A 86 9.15 -8.38 -1.28
N MET A 87 8.98 -9.07 -0.16
CA MET A 87 8.07 -10.22 -0.08
C MET A 87 6.61 -9.77 -0.25
N TRP A 88 6.25 -8.64 0.34
CA TRP A 88 4.94 -8.03 0.12
C TRP A 88 4.68 -7.79 -1.36
N ARG A 89 5.66 -7.19 -2.06
CA ARG A 89 5.56 -6.94 -3.50
C ARG A 89 5.41 -8.22 -4.32
N LYS A 90 6.11 -9.29 -3.95
CA LYS A 90 5.98 -10.59 -4.62
C LYS A 90 4.60 -11.19 -4.45
N VAL A 91 4.05 -11.15 -3.25
CA VAL A 91 2.67 -11.61 -3.00
C VAL A 91 1.68 -10.75 -3.77
N GLN A 92 1.83 -9.45 -3.71
CA GLN A 92 0.97 -8.51 -4.44
C GLN A 92 0.99 -8.77 -5.94
N LYS A 93 2.16 -8.98 -6.52
CA LYS A 93 2.29 -9.30 -7.95
C LYS A 93 1.62 -10.62 -8.29
N ALA A 94 1.80 -11.63 -7.46
CA ALA A 94 1.19 -12.94 -7.67
C ALA A 94 -0.35 -12.87 -7.61
N MET A 95 -0.90 -12.06 -6.71
CA MET A 95 -2.35 -11.94 -6.52
C MET A 95 -3.00 -10.96 -7.49
N TYR A 96 -2.36 -9.84 -7.81
CA TYR A 96 -2.98 -8.72 -8.53
C TYR A 96 -2.21 -8.25 -9.76
N GLY A 97 -1.09 -8.89 -10.10
CA GLY A 97 -0.33 -8.58 -11.31
C GLY A 97 0.48 -7.28 -11.27
N THR A 98 0.59 -6.60 -10.12
CA THR A 98 1.36 -5.37 -9.99
C THR A 98 2.31 -5.40 -8.80
N LYS A 99 3.55 -4.94 -9.01
CA LYS A 99 4.55 -4.75 -7.97
C LYS A 99 4.47 -3.38 -7.30
N SER A 100 3.81 -2.40 -7.94
CA SER A 100 3.69 -1.07 -7.37
C SER A 100 2.73 -1.07 -6.20
N THR A 101 3.25 -0.80 -5.00
CA THR A 101 2.44 -0.73 -3.79
C THR A 101 1.43 0.42 -3.83
N THR A 102 1.68 1.43 -4.67
CA THR A 102 0.76 2.56 -4.84
C THR A 102 -0.42 2.23 -5.76
N LYS A 103 -0.31 1.16 -6.56
CA LYS A 103 -1.38 0.72 -7.49
C LYS A 103 -2.36 -0.27 -6.88
N VAL A 104 -2.14 -0.71 -5.66
CA VAL A 104 -3.13 -1.50 -4.91
C VAL A 104 -4.23 -0.55 -4.47
N LYS A 105 -5.40 -0.73 -5.04
CA LYS A 105 -6.46 0.29 -5.05
C LYS A 105 -7.44 0.23 -3.89
N LYS A 106 -7.51 -0.89 -3.17
CA LYS A 106 -8.58 -1.11 -2.19
C LYS A 106 -8.04 -1.67 -0.90
N THR A 107 -8.59 -1.22 0.21
CA THR A 107 -8.31 -1.75 1.54
C THR A 107 -8.42 -3.28 1.58
N LYS A 108 -9.43 -3.84 0.90
CA LYS A 108 -9.61 -5.29 0.79
C LYS A 108 -8.39 -6.00 0.18
N GLN A 109 -7.77 -5.43 -0.86
CA GLN A 109 -6.57 -6.01 -1.47
C GLN A 109 -5.38 -5.97 -0.52
N ILE A 110 -5.21 -4.88 0.21
CA ILE A 110 -4.17 -4.75 1.23
C ILE A 110 -4.37 -5.78 2.34
N ASP A 111 -5.59 -5.95 2.81
CA ASP A 111 -5.93 -6.93 3.85
C ASP A 111 -5.66 -8.37 3.39
N GLU A 112 -5.96 -8.68 2.14
CA GLU A 112 -5.71 -10.02 1.57
C GLU A 112 -4.21 -10.31 1.43
N ILE A 113 -3.42 -9.34 1.00
CA ILE A 113 -1.95 -9.47 0.93
C ILE A 113 -1.39 -9.67 2.33
N HIS A 114 -1.80 -8.86 3.29
CA HIS A 114 -1.38 -8.99 4.69
C HIS A 114 -1.71 -10.37 5.24
N ARG A 115 -2.93 -10.81 5.07
CA ARG A 115 -3.38 -12.12 5.57
C ARG A 115 -2.56 -13.26 4.99
N THR A 116 -2.27 -13.21 3.70
CA THR A 116 -1.48 -14.23 3.01
C THR A 116 -0.05 -14.27 3.52
N LEU A 117 0.60 -13.12 3.58
CA LEU A 117 1.98 -13.00 4.03
C LEU A 117 2.12 -13.32 5.52
N HIS A 118 1.23 -12.79 6.33
CA HIS A 118 1.20 -13.00 7.78
C HIS A 118 1.07 -14.47 8.14
N ARG A 119 0.22 -15.20 7.43
CA ARG A 119 0.06 -16.64 7.65
C ARG A 119 1.37 -17.38 7.46
N VAL A 120 2.15 -17.04 6.44
CA VAL A 120 3.46 -17.66 6.19
C VAL A 120 4.40 -17.41 7.36
N PHE A 121 4.48 -16.18 7.85
CA PHE A 121 5.34 -15.85 8.99
C PHE A 121 4.88 -16.54 10.26
N ALA A 122 3.60 -16.56 10.54
CA ALA A 122 3.06 -17.22 11.72
C ALA A 122 3.31 -18.75 11.70
N GLU A 123 3.01 -19.42 10.60
CA GLU A 123 3.18 -20.85 10.46
C GLU A 123 4.65 -21.26 10.55
N ARG A 124 5.52 -20.57 9.83
CA ARG A 124 6.95 -20.93 9.74
C ARG A 124 7.76 -20.49 10.95
N SER A 125 7.26 -19.58 11.74
CA SER A 125 7.87 -19.19 13.02
C SER A 125 7.33 -19.99 14.21
N GLY A 126 6.43 -20.95 13.97
CA GLY A 126 5.79 -21.70 15.05
C GLY A 126 4.88 -20.84 15.91
N GLY A 127 4.31 -19.79 15.37
CA GLY A 127 3.44 -18.85 16.08
C GLY A 127 4.15 -17.75 16.86
N LEU A 128 5.50 -17.71 16.82
CA LEU A 128 6.26 -16.68 17.55
C LEU A 128 6.12 -15.27 16.93
N VAL A 129 5.90 -15.21 15.64
CA VAL A 129 5.73 -13.94 14.93
C VAL A 129 4.28 -13.79 14.48
N ASP A 130 3.59 -12.84 15.10
CA ASP A 130 2.18 -12.57 14.87
C ASP A 130 1.97 -11.05 14.94
N ILE A 131 2.25 -10.36 13.84
CA ILE A 131 2.16 -8.91 13.77
C ILE A 131 0.88 -8.53 13.03
N PRO A 132 -0.12 -7.96 13.71
CA PRO A 132 -1.34 -7.48 13.06
C PRO A 132 -1.02 -6.32 12.13
N PHE A 133 -1.81 -6.17 11.09
CA PHE A 133 -1.69 -5.01 10.23
C PHE A 133 -2.10 -3.76 11.02
N PRO A 134 -1.28 -2.69 11.01
CA PRO A 134 -1.64 -1.45 11.68
C PRO A 134 -2.96 -0.90 11.13
N ASP A 135 -3.77 -0.33 11.99
CA ASP A 135 -5.02 0.28 11.57
C ASP A 135 -4.80 1.47 10.63
N LYS A 136 -5.90 2.02 10.10
CA LYS A 136 -5.85 3.16 9.19
C LYS A 136 -5.25 4.43 9.80
N HIS A 137 -5.07 4.46 11.11
CA HIS A 137 -4.44 5.56 11.83
C HIS A 137 -2.97 5.30 12.16
N GLY A 138 -2.42 4.17 11.71
CA GLY A 138 -1.01 3.85 11.86
C GLY A 138 -0.59 3.39 13.25
N SER A 139 -1.52 2.98 14.05
CA SER A 139 -1.23 2.46 15.39
C SER A 139 -1.02 0.96 15.43
#